data_99b2d8592b25a9c2ef28ec2ad7e88216
#
_entry.id   99b2d8592b25a9c2ef28ec2ad7e88216
#
_cell.length_a   1.000
_cell.length_b   1.000
_cell.length_c   1.000
_cell.angle_alpha   90.00
_cell.angle_beta   90.00
_cell.angle_gamma   90.00
#
_symmetry.space_group_name_H-M   'P 1'
#
loop_
_entity.id
_entity.type
_entity.pdbx_description
1 polymer ?
#
loop_
_entity_poly.entity_id
_entity_poly.type
_entity_poly.pdbx_seq_one_letter_code
_entity_poly.pdbx_strand_id
1 'polypeptide(L)'
;MKKLWKDNGGYALIYVLIVVLVLCAVAVSVCTAALKNYQAQERSIRQTRQLYQAEGEIEKFVALAEDVKSLKVSSGSCASEEAARTAAKDAYVKRLKDLAGGCTLPPDGTDTDVEFCTFTLTRANDAVRIETKIRMDLKYNVTKIPPDDKTPETTYTAEVSKATHSYITYTITHLTAEKGGTSE
;
A
#
# COMPACT_ATOMS: atom_id res chain seq x y z
N MET A 1 -19.66 37.76 74.81
CA MET A 1 -19.66 37.43 73.34
C MET A 1 -18.39 36.71 72.94
N LYS A 2 -18.04 35.57 73.52
CA LYS A 2 -16.83 34.79 73.16
C LYS A 2 -17.10 33.30 72.88
N LYS A 3 -18.36 32.88 72.79
CA LYS A 3 -18.70 31.45 72.63
C LYS A 3 -19.14 30.98 71.23
N LEU A 4 -19.36 31.93 70.29
CA LEU A 4 -19.86 31.61 68.95
C LEU A 4 -18.75 31.26 67.90
N TRP A 5 -17.48 31.46 68.26
CA TRP A 5 -16.37 31.19 67.36
C TRP A 5 -15.76 29.79 67.53
N LYS A 6 -16.19 29.02 68.53
CA LYS A 6 -15.58 27.72 68.83
C LYS A 6 -16.23 26.56 68.10
N ASP A 7 -17.45 26.73 67.57
CA ASP A 7 -18.17 25.67 66.91
C ASP A 7 -18.09 25.71 65.37
N ASN A 8 -17.65 26.83 64.77
CA ASN A 8 -17.57 26.95 63.31
C ASN A 8 -16.27 26.43 62.71
N GLY A 9 -15.23 26.15 63.52
CA GLY A 9 -13.96 25.62 62.99
C GLY A 9 -14.06 24.24 62.37
N GLY A 10 -14.97 23.40 62.84
CA GLY A 10 -15.20 22.06 62.31
C GLY A 10 -15.88 22.07 60.96
N TYR A 11 -16.84 22.95 60.75
CA TYR A 11 -17.57 23.06 59.48
C TYR A 11 -16.67 23.63 58.37
N ALA A 12 -15.82 24.64 58.69
CA ALA A 12 -14.87 25.20 57.72
C ALA A 12 -13.90 24.12 57.17
N LEU A 13 -13.44 23.23 58.03
CA LEU A 13 -12.54 22.15 57.66
C LEU A 13 -13.25 21.14 56.71
N ILE A 14 -14.53 20.81 57.00
CA ILE A 14 -15.32 19.94 56.18
C ILE A 14 -15.57 20.54 54.78
N TYR A 15 -15.90 21.84 54.71
CA TYR A 15 -16.04 22.54 53.42
C TYR A 15 -14.77 22.54 52.59
N VAL A 16 -13.62 22.81 53.20
CA VAL A 16 -12.33 22.74 52.49
C VAL A 16 -12.05 21.35 51.98
N LEU A 17 -12.34 20.34 52.78
CA LEU A 17 -12.17 18.93 52.38
C LEU A 17 -13.04 18.55 51.19
N ILE A 18 -14.32 18.98 51.19
CA ILE A 18 -15.25 18.74 50.08
C ILE A 18 -14.76 19.46 48.82
N VAL A 19 -14.33 20.70 48.89
CA VAL A 19 -13.80 21.47 47.75
C VAL A 19 -12.56 20.80 47.18
N VAL A 20 -11.66 20.34 48.02
CA VAL A 20 -10.46 19.61 47.56
C VAL A 20 -10.82 18.31 46.86
N LEU A 21 -11.76 17.54 47.41
CA LEU A 21 -12.26 16.31 46.77
C LEU A 21 -12.85 16.56 45.37
N VAL A 22 -13.68 17.61 45.24
CA VAL A 22 -14.30 17.99 43.96
C VAL A 22 -13.20 18.40 42.95
N LEU A 23 -12.23 19.22 43.38
CA LEU A 23 -11.11 19.63 42.53
C LEU A 23 -10.26 18.42 42.07
N CYS A 24 -9.99 17.48 42.98
CA CYS A 24 -9.29 16.24 42.63
C CYS A 24 -10.09 15.41 41.61
N ALA A 25 -11.41 15.26 41.77
CA ALA A 25 -12.24 14.53 40.85
C ALA A 25 -12.27 15.16 39.44
N VAL A 26 -12.36 16.49 39.38
CA VAL A 26 -12.26 17.24 38.11
C VAL A 26 -10.89 17.06 37.47
N ALA A 27 -9.80 17.18 38.23
CA ALA A 27 -8.44 17.03 37.73
C ALA A 27 -8.22 15.61 37.13
N VAL A 28 -8.67 14.56 37.83
CA VAL A 28 -8.60 13.16 37.32
C VAL A 28 -9.42 13.00 36.04
N SER A 29 -10.60 13.61 35.97
CA SER A 29 -11.45 13.55 34.77
C SER A 29 -10.80 14.20 33.56
N VAL A 30 -10.19 15.37 33.75
CA VAL A 30 -9.44 16.09 32.68
C VAL A 30 -8.22 15.30 32.24
N CYS A 31 -7.44 14.75 33.17
CA CYS A 31 -6.28 13.93 32.85
C CYS A 31 -6.67 12.67 32.05
N THR A 32 -7.74 11.98 32.45
CA THR A 32 -8.19 10.79 31.72
C THR A 32 -8.72 11.12 30.32
N ALA A 33 -9.41 12.24 30.14
CA ALA A 33 -9.83 12.72 28.83
C ALA A 33 -8.63 13.07 27.94
N ALA A 34 -7.64 13.77 28.50
CA ALA A 34 -6.40 14.12 27.77
C ALA A 34 -5.63 12.86 27.33
N LEU A 35 -5.48 11.86 28.20
CA LEU A 35 -4.82 10.60 27.88
C LEU A 35 -5.54 9.84 26.75
N LYS A 36 -6.89 9.77 26.80
CA LYS A 36 -7.69 9.14 25.73
C LYS A 36 -7.49 9.85 24.40
N ASN A 37 -7.51 11.18 24.40
CA ASN A 37 -7.30 11.97 23.18
C ASN A 37 -5.88 11.76 22.63
N TYR A 38 -4.87 11.72 23.49
CA TYR A 38 -3.49 11.45 23.09
C TYR A 38 -3.35 10.06 22.45
N GLN A 39 -3.92 9.02 23.07
CA GLN A 39 -3.91 7.67 22.53
C GLN A 39 -4.65 7.57 21.19
N ALA A 40 -5.77 8.31 21.03
CA ALA A 40 -6.51 8.36 19.77
C ALA A 40 -5.67 9.01 18.65
N GLN A 41 -4.98 10.12 18.96
CA GLN A 41 -4.09 10.78 18.01
C GLN A 41 -2.91 9.88 17.62
N GLU A 42 -2.28 9.21 18.58
CA GLU A 42 -1.17 8.30 18.30
C GLU A 42 -1.61 7.15 17.37
N ARG A 43 -2.79 6.57 17.59
CA ARG A 43 -3.35 5.55 16.70
C ARG A 43 -3.58 6.09 15.29
N SER A 44 -4.16 7.27 15.17
CA SER A 44 -4.38 7.92 13.87
C SER A 44 -3.07 8.17 13.13
N ILE A 45 -2.05 8.67 13.81
CA ILE A 45 -0.72 8.91 13.22
C ILE A 45 -0.10 7.59 12.75
N ARG A 46 -0.17 6.53 13.55
CA ARG A 46 0.33 5.20 13.17
C ARG A 46 -0.39 4.66 11.94
N GLN A 47 -1.72 4.74 11.89
CA GLN A 47 -2.51 4.31 10.74
C GLN A 47 -2.15 5.08 9.47
N THR A 48 -2.04 6.40 9.57
CA THR A 48 -1.66 7.25 8.44
C THR A 48 -0.25 6.91 7.94
N ARG A 49 0.70 6.71 8.84
CA ARG A 49 2.07 6.31 8.48
C ARG A 49 2.11 4.96 7.78
N GLN A 50 1.35 3.98 8.28
CA GLN A 50 1.27 2.65 7.68
C GLN A 50 0.59 2.69 6.30
N LEU A 51 -0.42 3.55 6.12
CA LEU A 51 -1.03 3.80 4.82
C LEU A 51 0.00 4.31 3.82
N TYR A 52 0.72 5.38 4.14
CA TYR A 52 1.75 5.93 3.26
C TYR A 52 2.89 4.95 2.96
N GLN A 53 3.24 4.08 3.91
CA GLN A 53 4.22 3.02 3.64
C GLN A 53 3.71 2.03 2.59
N ALA A 54 2.46 1.59 2.70
CA ALA A 54 1.86 0.66 1.76
C ALA A 54 1.66 1.30 0.36
N GLU A 55 1.23 2.56 0.32
CA GLU A 55 1.15 3.34 -0.93
C GLU A 55 2.51 3.50 -1.59
N GLY A 56 3.53 3.86 -0.82
CA GLY A 56 4.90 4.01 -1.33
C GLY A 56 5.48 2.71 -1.91
N GLU A 57 5.06 1.53 -1.43
CA GLU A 57 5.46 0.26 -2.05
C GLU A 57 4.76 0.02 -3.40
N ILE A 58 3.50 0.45 -3.54
CA ILE A 58 2.78 0.39 -4.82
C ILE A 58 3.40 1.35 -5.82
N GLU A 59 3.70 2.58 -5.42
CA GLU A 59 4.36 3.56 -6.28
C GLU A 59 5.76 3.11 -6.73
N LYS A 60 6.53 2.47 -5.84
CA LYS A 60 7.82 1.86 -6.21
C LYS A 60 7.66 0.77 -7.27
N PHE A 61 6.62 -0.07 -7.15
CA PHE A 61 6.31 -1.07 -8.17
C PHE A 61 5.99 -0.40 -9.52
N VAL A 62 5.12 0.61 -9.50
CA VAL A 62 4.73 1.35 -10.71
C VAL A 62 5.94 2.00 -11.36
N ALA A 63 6.78 2.69 -10.58
CA ALA A 63 8.01 3.30 -11.09
C ALA A 63 8.97 2.28 -11.70
N LEU A 64 9.12 1.10 -11.08
CA LEU A 64 9.91 0.00 -11.62
C LEU A 64 9.33 -0.54 -12.93
N ALA A 65 8.00 -0.68 -13.00
CA ALA A 65 7.30 -1.17 -14.18
C ALA A 65 7.40 -0.20 -15.36
N GLU A 66 7.40 1.10 -15.11
CA GLU A 66 7.56 2.13 -16.15
C GLU A 66 9.01 2.33 -16.58
N ASP A 67 9.99 1.99 -15.75
CA ASP A 67 11.42 2.08 -16.10
C ASP A 67 11.87 0.90 -16.96
N VAL A 68 11.30 0.80 -18.16
CA VAL A 68 11.58 -0.25 -19.15
C VAL A 68 13.05 -0.32 -19.51
N LYS A 69 13.76 0.82 -19.49
CA LYS A 69 15.18 0.89 -19.84
C LYS A 69 16.05 0.13 -18.84
N SER A 70 15.73 0.16 -17.58
CA SER A 70 16.45 -0.60 -16.55
C SER A 70 16.11 -2.09 -16.62
N LEU A 71 14.91 -2.45 -17.05
CA LEU A 71 14.46 -3.83 -17.17
C LEU A 71 15.15 -4.58 -18.33
N LYS A 72 15.54 -3.87 -19.42
CA LYS A 72 16.22 -4.41 -20.60
C LYS A 72 15.56 -5.67 -21.14
N VAL A 73 14.26 -5.60 -21.38
CA VAL A 73 13.47 -6.76 -21.80
C VAL A 73 13.34 -6.78 -23.31
N SER A 74 13.86 -7.85 -23.93
CA SER A 74 13.69 -8.11 -25.36
C SER A 74 13.24 -9.55 -25.59
N SER A 75 12.53 -9.78 -26.69
CA SER A 75 12.24 -11.13 -27.17
C SER A 75 13.53 -11.74 -27.77
N GLY A 76 13.58 -13.06 -27.83
CA GLY A 76 14.51 -13.74 -28.72
C GLY A 76 14.08 -13.59 -30.19
N SER A 77 14.79 -14.27 -31.10
CA SER A 77 14.41 -14.36 -32.52
C SER A 77 13.12 -15.17 -32.67
N CYS A 78 12.10 -14.58 -33.27
CA CYS A 78 10.78 -15.16 -33.50
C CYS A 78 10.44 -15.19 -34.98
N ALA A 79 9.57 -16.14 -35.40
CA ALA A 79 9.18 -16.31 -36.78
C ALA A 79 8.20 -15.22 -37.28
N SER A 80 7.52 -14.53 -36.36
CA SER A 80 6.57 -13.46 -36.71
C SER A 80 6.70 -12.27 -35.76
N GLU A 81 6.24 -11.11 -36.21
CA GLU A 81 6.20 -9.89 -35.40
C GLU A 81 5.31 -10.06 -34.14
N GLU A 82 4.17 -10.72 -34.30
CA GLU A 82 3.24 -10.95 -33.19
C GLU A 82 3.83 -11.90 -32.14
N ALA A 83 4.52 -12.97 -32.58
CA ALA A 83 5.23 -13.86 -31.68
C ALA A 83 6.36 -13.13 -30.93
N ALA A 84 7.07 -12.21 -31.60
CA ALA A 84 8.10 -11.40 -30.96
C ALA A 84 7.53 -10.46 -29.90
N ARG A 85 6.39 -9.79 -30.16
CA ARG A 85 5.71 -8.94 -29.18
C ARG A 85 5.21 -9.75 -27.97
N THR A 86 4.62 -10.92 -28.23
CA THR A 86 4.15 -11.82 -27.15
C THR A 86 5.33 -12.26 -26.27
N ALA A 87 6.44 -12.69 -26.86
CA ALA A 87 7.63 -13.09 -26.13
C ALA A 87 8.25 -11.94 -25.33
N ALA A 88 8.24 -10.72 -25.87
CA ALA A 88 8.69 -9.53 -25.15
C ALA A 88 7.79 -9.19 -23.96
N LYS A 89 6.45 -9.32 -24.13
CA LYS A 89 5.48 -9.16 -23.03
C LYS A 89 5.75 -10.17 -21.92
N ASP A 90 5.88 -11.45 -22.26
CA ASP A 90 6.10 -12.52 -21.28
C ASP A 90 7.40 -12.31 -20.51
N ALA A 91 8.47 -11.92 -21.21
CA ALA A 91 9.74 -11.59 -20.58
C ALA A 91 9.63 -10.37 -19.64
N TYR A 92 8.88 -9.34 -20.02
CA TYR A 92 8.59 -8.17 -19.20
C TYR A 92 7.82 -8.55 -17.93
N VAL A 93 6.74 -9.30 -18.07
CA VAL A 93 5.93 -9.77 -16.95
C VAL A 93 6.72 -10.65 -16.00
N LYS A 94 7.52 -11.59 -16.53
CA LYS A 94 8.41 -12.44 -15.73
C LYS A 94 9.42 -11.60 -14.96
N ARG A 95 10.05 -10.63 -15.61
CA ARG A 95 11.05 -9.76 -14.97
C ARG A 95 10.46 -8.92 -13.84
N LEU A 96 9.25 -8.40 -14.02
CA LEU A 96 8.55 -7.67 -12.98
C LEU A 96 8.17 -8.58 -11.80
N LYS A 97 7.72 -9.80 -12.04
CA LYS A 97 7.46 -10.77 -10.96
C LYS A 97 8.70 -11.05 -10.13
N ASP A 98 9.83 -11.28 -10.78
CA ASP A 98 11.10 -11.59 -10.11
C ASP A 98 11.58 -10.43 -9.24
N LEU A 99 11.36 -9.19 -9.68
CA LEU A 99 11.84 -7.99 -8.97
C LEU A 99 10.88 -7.50 -7.89
N ALA A 100 9.58 -7.64 -8.10
CA ALA A 100 8.59 -6.94 -7.30
C ALA A 100 8.00 -7.77 -6.14
N GLY A 101 8.29 -9.03 -6.00
CA GLY A 101 7.77 -9.92 -4.95
C GLY A 101 6.31 -9.64 -4.53
N GLY A 102 5.43 -10.61 -4.55
CA GLY A 102 4.04 -10.43 -4.08
C GLY A 102 3.08 -9.76 -5.08
N CYS A 103 3.42 -9.76 -6.37
CA CYS A 103 2.49 -9.49 -7.44
C CYS A 103 1.76 -10.78 -7.83
N THR A 104 0.45 -10.74 -7.88
CA THR A 104 -0.35 -11.77 -8.52
C THR A 104 -0.73 -11.29 -9.91
N LEU A 105 -0.45 -12.12 -10.90
CA LEU A 105 -1.02 -11.94 -12.25
C LEU A 105 -2.45 -12.48 -12.24
N PRO A 106 -3.32 -11.98 -13.13
CA PRO A 106 -4.58 -12.66 -13.39
C PRO A 106 -4.30 -14.12 -13.77
N PRO A 107 -5.20 -15.06 -13.44
CA PRO A 107 -5.05 -16.47 -13.82
C PRO A 107 -4.77 -16.56 -15.32
N ASP A 108 -3.84 -17.44 -15.68
CA ASP A 108 -3.41 -17.65 -17.06
C ASP A 108 -4.60 -17.74 -18.03
N GLY A 109 -4.61 -16.90 -19.05
CA GLY A 109 -5.57 -16.95 -20.15
C GLY A 109 -6.55 -15.79 -20.27
N THR A 110 -6.58 -14.83 -19.34
CA THR A 110 -7.50 -13.67 -19.45
C THR A 110 -6.89 -12.46 -20.16
N ASP A 111 -5.58 -12.44 -20.39
CA ASP A 111 -4.87 -11.30 -20.97
C ASP A 111 -4.17 -11.71 -22.27
N THR A 112 -4.98 -12.07 -23.29
CA THR A 112 -4.50 -12.46 -24.64
C THR A 112 -4.04 -11.27 -25.46
N ASP A 113 -4.34 -10.05 -25.04
CA ASP A 113 -3.94 -8.84 -25.73
C ASP A 113 -2.45 -8.57 -25.53
N VAL A 114 -1.73 -8.34 -26.62
CA VAL A 114 -0.29 -8.06 -26.60
C VAL A 114 0.00 -6.64 -26.13
N GLU A 115 -0.94 -5.72 -26.28
CA GLU A 115 -0.75 -4.30 -26.04
C GLU A 115 -0.79 -3.91 -24.55
N PHE A 116 -1.30 -4.78 -23.68
CA PHE A 116 -1.32 -4.50 -22.25
C PHE A 116 -1.14 -5.75 -21.39
N CYS A 117 -0.83 -5.56 -20.13
CA CYS A 117 -0.88 -6.58 -19.08
C CYS A 117 -1.46 -5.99 -17.79
N THR A 118 -2.05 -6.86 -16.97
CA THR A 118 -2.71 -6.45 -15.73
C THR A 118 -2.00 -7.09 -14.53
N PHE A 119 -1.81 -6.33 -13.48
CA PHE A 119 -1.24 -6.79 -12.22
C PHE A 119 -2.19 -6.51 -11.07
N THR A 120 -2.34 -7.46 -10.17
CA THR A 120 -3.01 -7.25 -8.89
C THR A 120 -1.94 -7.21 -7.80
N LEU A 121 -1.88 -6.11 -7.08
CA LEU A 121 -0.97 -5.89 -5.96
C LEU A 121 -1.79 -5.86 -4.68
N THR A 122 -1.35 -6.64 -3.70
CA THR A 122 -1.89 -6.57 -2.35
C THR A 122 -0.74 -6.19 -1.41
N ARG A 123 -0.92 -5.12 -0.67
CA ARG A 123 -0.02 -4.69 0.40
C ARG A 123 -0.82 -4.60 1.68
N ALA A 124 -0.38 -5.29 2.70
CA ALA A 124 -1.05 -5.32 4.00
C ALA A 124 -0.04 -5.16 5.12
N ASN A 125 -0.44 -4.41 6.12
CA ASN A 125 0.23 -4.30 7.41
C ASN A 125 -0.82 -4.43 8.53
N ASP A 126 -0.44 -4.18 9.77
CA ASP A 126 -1.32 -4.38 10.93
C ASP A 126 -2.57 -3.49 10.95
N ALA A 127 -2.59 -2.40 10.21
CA ALA A 127 -3.67 -1.40 10.23
C ALA A 127 -4.41 -1.25 8.92
N VAL A 128 -3.76 -1.52 7.79
CA VAL A 128 -4.30 -1.22 6.46
C VAL A 128 -3.96 -2.32 5.48
N ARG A 129 -4.92 -2.69 4.66
CA ARG A 129 -4.74 -3.52 3.47
C ARG A 129 -5.11 -2.71 2.25
N ILE A 130 -4.18 -2.59 1.32
CA ILE A 130 -4.41 -1.98 0.01
C ILE A 130 -4.40 -3.09 -1.04
N GLU A 131 -5.45 -3.12 -1.83
CA GLU A 131 -5.57 -3.99 -2.98
C GLU A 131 -5.81 -3.13 -4.21
N THR A 132 -4.91 -3.22 -5.18
CA THR A 132 -4.97 -2.44 -6.40
C THR A 132 -4.79 -3.32 -7.62
N LYS A 133 -5.58 -3.05 -8.66
CA LYS A 133 -5.43 -3.64 -9.98
C LYS A 133 -4.90 -2.59 -10.92
N ILE A 134 -3.72 -2.83 -11.49
CA ILE A 134 -2.99 -1.91 -12.36
C ILE A 134 -2.94 -2.51 -13.75
N ARG A 135 -3.30 -1.73 -14.75
CA ARG A 135 -3.10 -2.02 -16.16
C ARG A 135 -1.82 -1.32 -16.62
N MET A 136 -0.95 -2.05 -17.28
CA MET A 136 0.24 -1.53 -17.94
C MET A 136 0.03 -1.61 -19.45
N ASP A 137 -0.07 -0.47 -20.12
CA ASP A 137 -0.11 -0.39 -21.57
C ASP A 137 1.32 -0.40 -22.12
N LEU A 138 1.62 -1.32 -23.03
CA LEU A 138 2.95 -1.60 -23.54
C LEU A 138 3.11 -1.12 -24.98
N LYS A 139 4.23 -0.48 -25.30
CA LYS A 139 4.65 -0.16 -26.66
C LYS A 139 5.93 -0.90 -26.99
N TYR A 140 6.03 -1.37 -28.21
CA TYR A 140 7.13 -2.19 -28.67
C TYR A 140 7.91 -1.51 -29.80
N ASN A 141 9.23 -1.69 -29.79
CA ASN A 141 10.07 -1.51 -30.94
C ASN A 141 10.33 -2.89 -31.56
N VAL A 142 9.88 -3.10 -32.78
CA VAL A 142 10.08 -4.36 -33.51
C VAL A 142 11.17 -4.17 -34.54
N THR A 143 12.16 -5.05 -34.53
CA THR A 143 13.25 -5.09 -35.49
C THR A 143 13.12 -6.33 -36.34
N LYS A 144 13.06 -6.16 -37.66
CA LYS A 144 13.07 -7.23 -38.65
C LYS A 144 14.52 -7.56 -38.99
N ILE A 145 14.90 -8.82 -38.83
CA ILE A 145 16.22 -9.33 -39.18
C ILE A 145 16.10 -10.10 -40.49
N PRO A 146 16.76 -9.63 -41.57
CA PRO A 146 16.73 -10.32 -42.85
C PRO A 146 17.40 -11.71 -42.75
N PRO A 147 17.04 -12.63 -43.67
CA PRO A 147 17.68 -13.95 -43.71
C PRO A 147 19.20 -13.82 -43.94
N ASP A 148 19.95 -14.66 -43.24
CA ASP A 148 21.42 -14.78 -43.33
C ASP A 148 21.78 -16.25 -43.65
N ASP A 149 23.02 -16.56 -44.06
CA ASP A 149 23.50 -17.90 -44.38
C ASP A 149 23.26 -18.94 -43.29
N LYS A 150 23.09 -18.50 -42.04
CA LYS A 150 22.80 -19.34 -40.86
C LYS A 150 21.33 -19.46 -40.52
N THR A 151 20.51 -18.49 -40.93
CA THR A 151 19.07 -18.44 -40.72
C THR A 151 18.40 -18.06 -42.01
N PRO A 152 17.93 -19.06 -42.84
CA PRO A 152 17.37 -18.81 -44.18
C PRO A 152 15.99 -18.12 -44.15
N GLU A 153 15.43 -17.91 -42.96
CA GLU A 153 14.13 -17.27 -42.78
C GLU A 153 14.25 -15.89 -42.12
N THR A 154 13.37 -14.99 -42.49
CA THR A 154 13.25 -13.68 -41.82
C THR A 154 12.81 -13.90 -40.38
N THR A 155 13.55 -13.31 -39.44
CA THR A 155 13.21 -13.34 -38.01
C THR A 155 12.87 -11.95 -37.49
N TYR A 156 12.15 -11.91 -36.40
CA TYR A 156 11.71 -10.68 -35.75
C TYR A 156 12.17 -10.68 -34.29
N THR A 157 12.60 -9.53 -33.81
CA THR A 157 12.83 -9.29 -32.39
C THR A 157 12.00 -8.11 -31.94
N ALA A 158 11.45 -8.15 -30.74
CA ALA A 158 10.70 -7.05 -30.15
C ALA A 158 11.30 -6.67 -28.79
N GLU A 159 11.31 -5.39 -28.51
CA GLU A 159 11.71 -4.82 -27.22
C GLU A 159 10.57 -3.95 -26.71
N VAL A 160 10.24 -4.04 -25.41
CA VAL A 160 9.30 -3.12 -24.80
C VAL A 160 9.98 -1.74 -24.71
N SER A 161 9.46 -0.77 -25.46
CA SER A 161 10.04 0.58 -25.58
C SER A 161 9.46 1.56 -24.54
N LYS A 162 8.19 1.36 -24.17
CA LYS A 162 7.49 2.18 -23.19
C LYS A 162 6.44 1.37 -22.50
N ALA A 163 6.29 1.54 -21.19
CA ALA A 163 5.18 1.06 -20.40
C ALA A 163 4.52 2.26 -19.72
N THR A 164 3.19 2.27 -19.64
CA THR A 164 2.43 3.34 -19.00
C THR A 164 1.35 2.71 -18.15
N HIS A 165 1.26 3.09 -16.88
CA HIS A 165 0.28 2.54 -15.95
C HIS A 165 -1.07 3.25 -15.99
N SER A 166 -2.11 2.53 -15.62
CA SER A 166 -3.41 3.06 -15.23
C SER A 166 -4.02 2.20 -14.12
N TYR A 167 -4.62 2.84 -13.13
CA TYR A 167 -5.31 2.11 -12.06
C TYR A 167 -6.71 1.72 -12.52
N ILE A 168 -7.02 0.40 -12.46
CA ILE A 168 -8.37 -0.13 -12.73
C ILE A 168 -9.18 -0.09 -11.45
N THR A 169 -8.61 -0.58 -10.34
CA THR A 169 -9.22 -0.56 -9.01
C THR A 169 -8.17 -0.15 -7.98
N TYR A 170 -8.62 0.57 -6.97
CA TYR A 170 -7.80 0.94 -5.83
C TYR A 170 -8.68 0.89 -4.58
N THR A 171 -8.46 -0.10 -3.74
CA THR A 171 -9.29 -0.35 -2.56
C THR A 171 -8.42 -0.31 -1.31
N ILE A 172 -8.80 0.53 -0.36
CA ILE A 172 -8.17 0.62 0.95
C ILE A 172 -9.12 0.02 1.97
N THR A 173 -8.65 -0.98 2.71
CA THR A 173 -9.39 -1.60 3.82
C THR A 173 -8.64 -1.32 5.11
N HIS A 174 -9.26 -0.58 6.03
CA HIS A 174 -8.73 -0.40 7.37
C HIS A 174 -8.98 -1.66 8.18
N LEU A 175 -7.90 -2.27 8.68
CA LEU A 175 -7.96 -3.43 9.54
C LEU A 175 -8.20 -2.92 10.97
N THR A 176 -9.39 -3.19 11.50
CA THR A 176 -9.63 -3.02 12.94
C THR A 176 -8.87 -4.14 13.65
N ALA A 177 -7.90 -3.78 14.50
CA ALA A 177 -7.32 -4.76 15.39
C ALA A 177 -8.45 -5.35 16.23
N GLU A 178 -8.92 -6.56 15.90
CA GLU A 178 -9.75 -7.32 16.79
C GLU A 178 -8.96 -7.48 18.10
N LYS A 179 -9.44 -6.80 19.13
CA LYS A 179 -9.04 -7.08 20.50
C LYS A 179 -9.35 -8.55 20.70
N GLY A 180 -8.33 -9.41 20.64
CA GLY A 180 -8.45 -10.78 21.06
C GLY A 180 -9.03 -10.79 22.48
N GLY A 181 -10.33 -10.95 22.58
CA GLY A 181 -11.02 -11.26 23.80
C GLY A 181 -10.64 -12.69 24.17
N THR A 182 -9.56 -12.86 24.93
CA THR A 182 -9.43 -14.03 25.78
C THR A 182 -10.54 -13.94 26.81
N SER A 183 -11.62 -14.65 26.56
CA SER A 183 -12.57 -15.05 27.59
C SER A 183 -11.88 -16.11 28.42
N GLU A 184 -11.47 -15.77 29.62
CA GLU A 184 -11.40 -16.65 30.76
C GLU A 184 -12.65 -16.44 31.63
#